data_c58816468ec80b9436ecf92062710f89
#
_entry.id   c58816468ec80b9436ecf92062710f89
#
_cell.length_a   1.000
_cell.length_b   1.000
_cell.length_c   1.000
_cell.angle_alpha   90.00
_cell.angle_beta   90.00
_cell.angle_gamma   90.00
#
_symmetry.space_group_name_H-M   'P 1'
#
loop_
_entity.id
_entity.type
_entity.pdbx_description
1 polymer ?
#
loop_
_entity_poly.entity_id
_entity_poly.type
_entity_poly.pdbx_seq_one_letter_code
_entity_poly.pdbx_strand_id
1 'polypeptide(L)'
;SDCYSWANEQFGHARLGDPRRTRRLVSLASSLAQHAGLSIVKSSQSTAQVEGAYRLMRNPSVSPEAIAEAGFTATARACEAHPLLLALEDTTTINFSHSTAFDDLGNTTTNPKTRGLLAHSVLMYAPDSALPVGLIEQQRWSRATDTYGVKHQRKERPYEEKESYRWQQASERMAERLGEIQKRVITVCDREADIWHYLHYKVSHGQRFVVRAAQNRRLEEAPGKLFELPEVLATAGSHTLNVMQKGGRVARQARMFISYSEVSIKNPDNSGRALPLTYVCCREQAEDGACWHLLTSEKVACAADARRIVSHYERRWLIEEYHKAWKSGGTCVESLRMQTRDNLERMVVIKAFIA
;
A
#
# COMPACT_ATOMS: atom_id res chain seq x y z
N SER A 1 24.99 15.31 8.14
CA SER A 1 23.61 15.82 8.13
C SER A 1 22.63 14.66 8.28
N ASP A 2 21.47 14.90 8.84
CA ASP A 2 20.45 13.86 9.05
C ASP A 2 20.01 13.21 7.74
N CYS A 3 19.93 13.99 6.64
CA CYS A 3 19.57 13.47 5.33
C CYS A 3 20.62 12.49 4.78
N TYR A 4 21.89 12.74 4.98
CA TYR A 4 22.94 11.83 4.54
C TYR A 4 22.93 10.53 5.35
N SER A 5 22.79 10.62 6.67
CA SER A 5 22.70 9.44 7.53
C SER A 5 21.50 8.59 7.16
N TRP A 6 20.34 9.21 6.96
CA TRP A 6 19.15 8.53 6.49
C TRP A 6 19.39 7.84 5.14
N ALA A 7 19.93 8.55 4.15
CA ALA A 7 20.19 8.00 2.82
C ALA A 7 21.17 6.83 2.88
N ASN A 8 22.19 6.90 3.75
CA ASN A 8 23.14 5.81 3.93
C ASN A 8 22.50 4.59 4.60
N GLU A 9 21.61 4.78 5.56
CA GLU A 9 20.84 3.69 6.17
C GLU A 9 19.94 3.00 5.15
N GLN A 10 19.27 3.77 4.28
CA GLN A 10 18.37 3.25 3.25
C GLN A 10 19.11 2.53 2.12
N PHE A 11 20.18 3.10 1.62
CA PHE A 11 20.80 2.69 0.36
C PHE A 11 22.27 2.33 0.44
N GLY A 12 22.92 2.52 1.59
CA GLY A 12 24.37 2.29 1.73
C GLY A 12 24.83 0.86 1.48
N HIS A 13 23.92 -0.10 1.56
CA HIS A 13 24.18 -1.52 1.28
C HIS A 13 23.61 -1.99 -0.06
N ALA A 14 23.15 -1.07 -0.92
CA ALA A 14 22.63 -1.43 -2.23
C ALA A 14 23.70 -2.13 -3.07
N ARG A 15 23.30 -3.24 -3.71
CA ARG A 15 24.18 -4.04 -4.56
C ARG A 15 24.00 -3.62 -6.02
N LEU A 16 24.81 -2.67 -6.45
CA LEU A 16 24.74 -2.10 -7.79
C LEU A 16 25.91 -2.52 -8.69
N GLY A 17 26.72 -3.49 -8.24
CA GLY A 17 27.85 -4.03 -9.00
C GLY A 17 29.15 -3.25 -8.85
N ASP A 18 29.12 -2.01 -8.40
CA ASP A 18 30.29 -1.16 -8.17
C ASP A 18 30.01 -0.26 -6.96
N PRO A 19 30.90 -0.25 -5.94
CA PRO A 19 30.73 0.59 -4.75
C PRO A 19 30.57 2.09 -5.05
N ARG A 20 31.14 2.57 -6.14
CA ARG A 20 31.00 3.97 -6.58
C ARG A 20 29.56 4.32 -6.93
N ARG A 21 28.81 3.36 -7.51
CA ARG A 21 27.38 3.51 -7.82
C ARG A 21 26.56 3.64 -6.55
N THR A 22 26.84 2.82 -5.55
CA THR A 22 26.16 2.87 -4.24
C THR A 22 26.42 4.20 -3.54
N ARG A 23 27.65 4.68 -3.51
CA ARG A 23 27.97 6.00 -2.95
C ARG A 23 27.25 7.14 -3.68
N ARG A 24 27.14 7.03 -5.00
CA ARG A 24 26.43 8.01 -5.81
C ARG A 24 24.91 7.99 -5.54
N LEU A 25 24.36 6.81 -5.36
CA LEU A 25 22.94 6.65 -4.97
C LEU A 25 22.67 7.30 -3.61
N VAL A 26 23.51 7.06 -2.62
CA VAL A 26 23.39 7.67 -1.28
C VAL A 26 23.47 9.19 -1.38
N SER A 27 24.43 9.73 -2.13
CA SER A 27 24.60 11.16 -2.35
C SER A 27 23.38 11.78 -3.03
N LEU A 28 22.86 11.15 -4.08
CA LEU A 28 21.66 11.62 -4.77
C LEU A 28 20.43 11.58 -3.86
N ALA A 29 20.21 10.49 -3.17
CA ALA A 29 19.08 10.35 -2.25
C ALA A 29 19.14 11.38 -1.12
N SER A 30 20.33 11.65 -0.57
CA SER A 30 20.55 12.69 0.43
C SER A 30 20.16 14.08 -0.09
N SER A 31 20.63 14.42 -1.29
CA SER A 31 20.33 15.72 -1.92
C SER A 31 18.83 15.88 -2.21
N LEU A 32 18.19 14.82 -2.73
CA LEU A 32 16.75 14.85 -3.01
C LEU A 32 15.92 14.92 -1.73
N ALA A 33 16.32 14.25 -0.67
CA ALA A 33 15.64 14.31 0.63
C ALA A 33 15.75 15.73 1.25
N GLN A 34 16.92 16.36 1.12
CA GLN A 34 17.15 17.71 1.61
C GLN A 34 16.34 18.77 0.84
N HIS A 35 16.08 18.51 -0.44
CA HIS A 35 15.37 19.40 -1.36
C HIS A 35 14.19 18.69 -2.02
N ALA A 36 13.34 18.06 -1.21
CA ALA A 36 12.19 17.29 -1.70
C ALA A 36 11.31 18.13 -2.64
N GLY A 37 10.91 17.52 -3.76
CA GLY A 37 10.10 18.19 -4.78
C GLY A 37 10.90 18.95 -5.84
N LEU A 38 12.19 19.18 -5.65
CA LEU A 38 13.04 19.83 -6.65
C LEU A 38 13.59 18.83 -7.67
N SER A 39 13.94 19.33 -8.86
CA SER A 39 14.61 18.55 -9.89
C SER A 39 16.04 18.15 -9.47
N ILE A 40 16.65 17.19 -10.17
CA ILE A 40 18.06 16.83 -9.97
C ILE A 40 18.97 18.06 -10.06
N VAL A 41 18.75 18.91 -11.05
CA VAL A 41 19.57 20.12 -11.25
C VAL A 41 19.45 21.05 -10.04
N LYS A 42 18.24 21.32 -9.59
CA LYS A 42 18.00 22.24 -8.45
C LYS A 42 18.41 21.69 -7.11
N SER A 43 18.40 20.36 -6.93
CA SER A 43 18.79 19.72 -5.68
C SER A 43 20.27 19.42 -5.58
N SER A 44 21.01 19.47 -6.69
CA SER A 44 22.46 19.19 -6.73
C SER A 44 23.28 20.44 -6.45
N GLN A 45 24.40 20.27 -5.74
CA GLN A 45 25.27 21.37 -5.31
C GLN A 45 26.33 21.75 -6.35
N SER A 46 26.55 20.89 -7.36
CA SER A 46 27.59 21.10 -8.38
C SER A 46 27.22 20.45 -9.70
N THR A 47 27.85 20.91 -10.79
CA THR A 47 27.71 20.28 -12.12
C THR A 47 28.14 18.80 -12.09
N ALA A 48 29.18 18.47 -11.34
CA ALA A 48 29.64 17.10 -11.20
C ALA A 48 28.60 16.20 -10.54
N GLN A 49 27.85 16.71 -9.55
CA GLN A 49 26.74 15.98 -8.94
C GLN A 49 25.59 15.78 -9.93
N VAL A 50 25.25 16.76 -10.72
CA VAL A 50 24.22 16.69 -11.76
C VAL A 50 24.56 15.61 -12.78
N GLU A 51 25.77 15.65 -13.33
CA GLU A 51 26.25 14.64 -14.29
C GLU A 51 26.24 13.24 -13.68
N GLY A 52 26.72 13.13 -12.45
CA GLY A 52 26.75 11.86 -11.73
C GLY A 52 25.36 11.29 -11.50
N ALA A 53 24.38 12.11 -11.15
CA ALA A 53 23.00 11.69 -10.97
C ALA A 53 22.38 11.20 -12.28
N TYR A 54 22.54 11.94 -13.37
CA TYR A 54 22.04 11.52 -14.68
C TYR A 54 22.73 10.25 -15.18
N ARG A 55 24.02 10.10 -14.94
CA ARG A 55 24.76 8.89 -15.30
C ARG A 55 24.22 7.66 -14.54
N LEU A 56 23.93 7.81 -13.26
CA LEU A 56 23.31 6.76 -12.45
C LEU A 56 21.92 6.39 -12.98
N MET A 57 21.08 7.40 -13.28
CA MET A 57 19.71 7.20 -13.74
C MET A 57 19.64 6.52 -15.12
N ARG A 58 20.66 6.71 -15.94
CA ARG A 58 20.73 6.14 -17.30
C ARG A 58 21.48 4.82 -17.36
N ASN A 59 22.06 4.37 -16.27
CA ASN A 59 22.89 3.16 -16.25
C ASN A 59 22.03 1.88 -16.26
N PRO A 60 22.03 1.12 -17.36
CA PRO A 60 21.24 -0.12 -17.42
C PRO A 60 21.73 -1.22 -16.49
N SER A 61 22.96 -1.10 -15.96
CA SER A 61 23.50 -2.02 -14.95
C SER A 61 22.98 -1.73 -13.53
N VAL A 62 22.27 -0.63 -13.34
CA VAL A 62 21.63 -0.26 -12.07
C VAL A 62 20.14 -0.54 -12.19
N SER A 63 19.67 -1.63 -11.60
CA SER A 63 18.24 -1.97 -11.66
C SER A 63 17.43 -1.18 -10.61
N PRO A 64 16.22 -0.73 -10.96
CA PRO A 64 15.28 -0.15 -9.99
C PRO A 64 15.01 -1.12 -8.83
N GLU A 65 14.95 -2.42 -9.10
CA GLU A 65 14.72 -3.47 -8.11
C GLU A 65 15.84 -3.56 -7.08
N ALA A 66 17.11 -3.42 -7.50
CA ALA A 66 18.25 -3.43 -6.59
C ALA A 66 18.23 -2.20 -5.65
N ILE A 67 17.83 -1.04 -6.16
CA ILE A 67 17.64 0.17 -5.36
C ILE A 67 16.53 -0.06 -4.33
N ALA A 68 15.38 -0.56 -4.77
CA ALA A 68 14.24 -0.84 -3.93
C ALA A 68 14.56 -1.86 -2.84
N GLU A 69 15.26 -2.94 -3.19
CA GLU A 69 15.60 -4.01 -2.25
C GLU A 69 16.45 -3.48 -1.09
N ALA A 70 17.35 -2.56 -1.34
CA ALA A 70 18.13 -1.91 -0.29
C ALA A 70 17.22 -1.15 0.71
N GLY A 71 16.27 -0.39 0.20
CA GLY A 71 15.30 0.34 1.01
C GLY A 71 14.37 -0.58 1.79
N PHE A 72 13.88 -1.65 1.18
CA PHE A 72 13.04 -2.64 1.86
C PHE A 72 13.79 -3.37 2.97
N THR A 73 15.05 -3.71 2.74
CA THR A 73 15.90 -4.33 3.76
C THR A 73 16.11 -3.39 4.95
N ALA A 74 16.33 -2.11 4.71
CA ALA A 74 16.44 -1.10 5.78
C ALA A 74 15.14 -0.99 6.59
N THR A 75 13.99 -1.01 5.92
CA THR A 75 12.68 -1.02 6.59
C THR A 75 12.51 -2.27 7.47
N ALA A 76 12.86 -3.45 6.95
CA ALA A 76 12.77 -4.70 7.71
C ALA A 76 13.61 -4.64 9.00
N ARG A 77 14.81 -4.09 8.94
CA ARG A 77 15.67 -3.88 10.12
C ARG A 77 15.03 -2.92 11.11
N ALA A 78 14.47 -1.81 10.65
CA ALA A 78 13.80 -0.83 11.50
C ALA A 78 12.56 -1.42 12.19
N CYS A 79 11.88 -2.38 11.57
CA CYS A 79 10.72 -3.07 12.15
C CYS A 79 11.07 -3.90 13.40
N GLU A 80 12.31 -4.33 13.56
CA GLU A 80 12.74 -5.14 14.71
C GLU A 80 12.49 -4.46 16.06
N ALA A 81 12.52 -3.14 16.09
CA ALA A 81 12.35 -2.33 17.30
C ALA A 81 10.91 -2.26 17.83
N HIS A 82 9.93 -2.73 17.06
CA HIS A 82 8.51 -2.53 17.38
C HIS A 82 7.78 -3.84 17.70
N PRO A 83 6.99 -3.86 18.80
CA PRO A 83 6.26 -5.06 19.21
C PRO A 83 5.02 -5.34 18.37
N LEU A 84 4.45 -4.30 17.74
CA LEU A 84 3.29 -4.37 16.85
C LEU A 84 3.51 -3.44 15.68
N LEU A 85 3.18 -3.92 14.50
CA LEU A 85 3.28 -3.18 13.25
C LEU A 85 2.00 -3.31 12.45
N LEU A 86 1.62 -2.22 11.79
CA LEU A 86 0.55 -2.25 10.78
C LEU A 86 1.21 -2.15 9.40
N ALA A 87 0.81 -3.04 8.51
CA ALA A 87 1.19 -2.97 7.10
C ALA A 87 0.04 -2.32 6.33
N LEU A 88 0.16 -1.04 6.04
CA LEU A 88 -0.85 -0.26 5.35
C LEU A 88 -0.67 -0.43 3.85
N GLU A 89 -1.67 -0.98 3.17
CA GLU A 89 -1.58 -1.33 1.75
C GLU A 89 -2.62 -0.61 0.92
N ASP A 90 -2.20 -0.17 -0.25
CA ASP A 90 -3.09 0.37 -1.26
C ASP A 90 -2.44 0.36 -2.64
N THR A 91 -3.28 0.40 -3.67
CA THR A 91 -2.86 0.55 -5.07
C THR A 91 -3.19 1.96 -5.54
N THR A 92 -2.26 2.59 -6.23
CA THR A 92 -2.46 3.91 -6.83
C THR A 92 -2.01 3.92 -8.28
N THR A 93 -2.47 4.91 -9.02
CA THR A 93 -2.01 5.19 -10.39
C THR A 93 -1.06 6.37 -10.37
N ILE A 94 0.03 6.27 -11.13
CA ILE A 94 0.97 7.37 -11.35
C ILE A 94 0.82 7.79 -12.80
N ASN A 95 0.30 9.00 -13.01
CA ASN A 95 0.07 9.56 -14.34
C ASN A 95 1.14 10.60 -14.63
N PHE A 96 1.99 10.33 -15.60
CA PHE A 96 3.07 11.25 -15.96
C PHE A 96 2.55 12.34 -16.89
N SER A 97 2.96 13.59 -16.63
CA SER A 97 2.55 14.76 -17.42
C SER A 97 2.99 14.68 -18.89
N HIS A 98 4.02 13.89 -19.20
CA HIS A 98 4.51 13.62 -20.56
C HIS A 98 4.26 12.17 -21.00
N SER A 99 3.24 11.55 -20.46
CA SER A 99 2.98 10.11 -20.68
C SER A 99 2.76 9.73 -22.14
N THR A 100 2.30 10.67 -22.99
CA THR A 100 2.10 10.42 -24.41
C THR A 100 3.40 10.25 -25.19
N ALA A 101 4.56 10.64 -24.63
CA ALA A 101 5.87 10.46 -25.25
C ALA A 101 6.49 9.08 -24.99
N PHE A 102 5.88 8.25 -24.14
CA PHE A 102 6.40 6.94 -23.78
C PHE A 102 5.61 5.83 -24.48
N ASP A 103 6.29 5.07 -25.34
CA ASP A 103 5.70 3.91 -26.02
C ASP A 103 5.55 2.71 -25.09
N ASP A 104 6.34 2.62 -24.04
CA ASP A 104 6.42 1.50 -23.10
C ASP A 104 5.54 1.68 -21.85
N LEU A 105 4.75 2.75 -21.77
CA LEU A 105 3.77 2.98 -20.71
C LEU A 105 2.35 2.71 -21.21
N GLY A 106 1.60 1.96 -20.43
CA GLY A 106 0.19 1.65 -20.69
C GLY A 106 -0.78 2.67 -20.11
N ASN A 107 -2.05 2.46 -20.38
CA ASN A 107 -3.14 3.29 -19.87
C ASN A 107 -3.44 2.96 -18.40
N THR A 108 -3.63 3.99 -17.58
CA THR A 108 -3.94 3.83 -16.16
C THR A 108 -5.45 3.97 -15.87
N THR A 109 -6.18 4.59 -16.79
CA THR A 109 -7.62 4.83 -16.69
C THR A 109 -8.30 4.41 -17.99
N THR A 110 -9.61 4.63 -18.11
CA THR A 110 -10.36 4.44 -19.35
C THR A 110 -10.04 5.49 -20.42
N ASN A 111 -9.33 6.57 -20.08
CA ASN A 111 -8.89 7.58 -21.04
C ASN A 111 -7.61 7.09 -21.74
N PRO A 112 -7.61 6.91 -23.08
CA PRO A 112 -6.45 6.43 -23.83
C PRO A 112 -5.26 7.38 -23.81
N LYS A 113 -5.46 8.65 -23.46
CA LYS A 113 -4.40 9.65 -23.35
C LYS A 113 -3.68 9.62 -22.00
N THR A 114 -4.24 8.93 -21.00
CA THR A 114 -3.65 8.86 -19.66
C THR A 114 -2.76 7.63 -19.57
N ARG A 115 -1.45 7.86 -19.52
CA ARG A 115 -0.44 6.81 -19.43
C ARG A 115 0.40 6.96 -18.18
N GLY A 116 0.87 5.85 -17.66
CA GLY A 116 1.70 5.84 -16.48
C GLY A 116 1.93 4.43 -15.94
N LEU A 117 2.15 4.37 -14.64
CA LEU A 117 2.34 3.14 -13.88
C LEU A 117 1.24 2.97 -12.84
N LEU A 118 0.91 1.73 -12.56
CA LEU A 118 0.22 1.38 -11.33
C LEU A 118 1.26 1.01 -10.29
N ALA A 119 0.99 1.34 -9.04
CA ALA A 119 1.86 1.01 -7.92
C ALA A 119 1.04 0.47 -6.76
N HIS A 120 1.45 -0.69 -6.25
CA HIS A 120 0.93 -1.26 -5.02
C HIS A 120 1.99 -1.11 -3.95
N SER A 121 1.71 -0.37 -2.89
CA SER A 121 2.65 -0.05 -1.82
C SER A 121 2.23 -0.64 -0.50
N VAL A 122 3.20 -1.11 0.27
CA VAL A 122 3.02 -1.58 1.65
C VAL A 122 3.89 -0.72 2.56
N LEU A 123 3.25 0.15 3.33
CA LEU A 123 3.89 1.06 4.27
C LEU A 123 3.78 0.50 5.69
N MET A 124 4.92 0.25 6.32
CA MET A 124 4.94 -0.19 7.71
C MET A 124 4.72 1.01 8.64
N TYR A 125 3.85 0.82 9.62
CA TYR A 125 3.50 1.82 10.62
C TYR A 125 3.63 1.22 12.01
N ALA A 126 4.23 1.96 12.93
CA ALA A 126 4.41 1.55 14.32
C ALA A 126 3.45 2.31 15.24
N PRO A 127 2.39 1.64 15.76
CA PRO A 127 1.44 2.32 16.65
C PRO A 127 2.06 2.84 17.95
N ASP A 128 3.10 2.17 18.47
CA ASP A 128 3.78 2.58 19.71
C ASP A 128 4.46 3.95 19.61
N SER A 129 5.04 4.26 18.47
CA SER A 129 5.67 5.57 18.20
C SER A 129 4.78 6.53 17.42
N ALA A 130 3.64 6.04 16.91
CA ALA A 130 2.72 6.77 16.03
C ALA A 130 3.41 7.35 14.78
N LEU A 131 4.38 6.61 14.23
CA LEU A 131 5.17 7.03 13.07
C LEU A 131 5.25 5.93 12.02
N PRO A 132 5.31 6.30 10.73
CA PRO A 132 5.70 5.38 9.68
C PRO A 132 7.13 4.89 9.89
N VAL A 133 7.35 3.61 9.61
CA VAL A 133 8.69 2.99 9.68
C VAL A 133 9.36 3.05 8.31
N GLY A 134 8.62 2.75 7.26
CA GLY A 134 9.10 2.78 5.89
C GLY A 134 8.37 1.79 5.00
N LEU A 135 8.73 1.77 3.71
CA LEU A 135 8.19 0.80 2.76
C LEU A 135 8.84 -0.57 2.95
N ILE A 136 8.01 -1.60 3.00
CA ILE A 136 8.46 -3.01 3.02
C ILE A 136 8.32 -3.67 1.66
N GLU A 137 7.42 -3.17 0.82
CA GLU A 137 7.20 -3.63 -0.55
C GLU A 137 6.59 -2.51 -1.38
N GLN A 138 6.94 -2.48 -2.65
CA GLN A 138 6.23 -1.71 -3.66
C GLN A 138 6.38 -2.40 -5.00
N GLN A 139 5.27 -2.73 -5.61
CA GLN A 139 5.21 -3.29 -6.95
C GLN A 139 4.71 -2.23 -7.92
N ARG A 140 5.36 -2.10 -9.05
CA ARG A 140 4.98 -1.19 -10.12
C ARG A 140 4.82 -1.97 -11.41
N TRP A 141 3.79 -1.65 -12.15
CA TRP A 141 3.54 -2.28 -13.44
C TRP A 141 2.83 -1.33 -14.38
N SER A 142 2.92 -1.65 -15.66
CA SER A 142 2.20 -0.94 -16.71
C SER A 142 1.20 -1.91 -17.35
N ARG A 143 0.00 -1.43 -17.63
CA ARG A 143 -0.96 -2.19 -18.41
C ARG A 143 -0.55 -2.14 -19.87
N ALA A 144 -0.65 -3.28 -20.57
CA ALA A 144 -0.43 -3.31 -22.00
C ALA A 144 -1.55 -2.53 -22.72
N THR A 145 -1.19 -1.73 -23.73
CA THR A 145 -2.16 -0.90 -24.47
C THR A 145 -3.15 -1.73 -25.28
N ASP A 146 -2.79 -2.95 -25.67
CA ASP A 146 -3.63 -3.91 -26.39
C ASP A 146 -4.74 -4.53 -25.52
N THR A 147 -4.61 -4.46 -24.19
CA THR A 147 -5.63 -4.93 -23.25
C THR A 147 -6.66 -3.87 -22.90
N TYR A 148 -6.55 -2.67 -23.46
CA TYR A 148 -7.48 -1.58 -23.22
C TYR A 148 -8.91 -1.94 -23.68
N GLY A 149 -9.87 -1.80 -22.80
CA GLY A 149 -11.28 -2.06 -23.09
C GLY A 149 -11.75 -3.51 -22.93
N VAL A 150 -10.89 -4.48 -22.64
CA VAL A 150 -11.20 -5.92 -22.58
C VAL A 150 -11.66 -6.36 -21.19
N LYS A 151 -12.61 -5.63 -20.59
CA LYS A 151 -13.10 -5.90 -19.21
C LYS A 151 -13.76 -7.26 -19.03
N HIS A 152 -14.43 -7.75 -20.07
CA HIS A 152 -15.19 -9.02 -20.01
C HIS A 152 -14.31 -10.27 -19.91
N GLN A 153 -13.06 -10.21 -20.37
CA GLN A 153 -12.12 -11.32 -20.26
C GLN A 153 -11.48 -11.48 -18.87
N ARG A 154 -11.66 -10.49 -17.98
CA ARG A 154 -11.05 -10.51 -16.63
C ARG A 154 -11.58 -11.64 -15.75
N LYS A 155 -12.83 -12.04 -15.92
CA LYS A 155 -13.44 -13.09 -15.07
C LYS A 155 -12.91 -14.50 -15.39
N GLU A 156 -12.50 -14.73 -16.63
CA GLU A 156 -12.06 -16.03 -17.12
C GLU A 156 -10.57 -16.31 -16.86
N ARG A 157 -9.79 -15.27 -16.49
CA ARG A 157 -8.36 -15.43 -16.23
C ARG A 157 -8.12 -16.14 -14.88
N PRO A 158 -7.10 -17.00 -14.78
CA PRO A 158 -6.64 -17.52 -13.49
C PRO A 158 -6.32 -16.39 -12.52
N TYR A 159 -6.53 -16.65 -11.23
CA TYR A 159 -6.27 -15.65 -10.18
C TYR A 159 -4.85 -15.07 -10.25
N GLU A 160 -3.85 -15.91 -10.50
CA GLU A 160 -2.44 -15.52 -10.58
C GLU A 160 -2.12 -14.57 -11.74
N GLU A 161 -2.97 -14.50 -12.75
CA GLU A 161 -2.84 -13.59 -13.89
C GLU A 161 -3.59 -12.27 -13.71
N LYS A 162 -4.40 -12.14 -12.65
CA LYS A 162 -5.16 -10.92 -12.36
C LYS A 162 -4.32 -9.89 -11.62
N GLU A 163 -4.60 -8.61 -11.84
CA GLU A 163 -3.98 -7.54 -11.05
C GLU A 163 -4.24 -7.70 -9.56
N SER A 164 -5.39 -8.26 -9.19
CA SER A 164 -5.75 -8.53 -7.80
C SER A 164 -4.81 -9.50 -7.08
N TYR A 165 -4.09 -10.34 -7.81
CA TYR A 165 -3.08 -11.24 -7.26
C TYR A 165 -1.90 -10.48 -6.63
N ARG A 166 -1.69 -9.23 -6.99
CA ARG A 166 -0.62 -8.41 -6.42
C ARG A 166 -0.74 -8.19 -4.92
N TRP A 167 -1.95 -8.21 -4.39
CA TRP A 167 -2.20 -8.19 -2.95
C TRP A 167 -1.53 -9.38 -2.26
N GLN A 168 -1.70 -10.57 -2.81
CA GLN A 168 -1.07 -11.79 -2.29
C GLN A 168 0.44 -11.76 -2.48
N GLN A 169 0.93 -11.38 -3.66
CA GLN A 169 2.37 -11.28 -3.93
C GLN A 169 3.07 -10.32 -2.97
N ALA A 170 2.46 -9.18 -2.68
CA ALA A 170 2.99 -8.22 -1.72
C ALA A 170 3.10 -8.84 -0.32
N SER A 171 2.10 -9.60 0.11
CA SER A 171 2.13 -10.31 1.39
C SER A 171 3.19 -11.39 1.43
N GLU A 172 3.37 -12.14 0.35
CA GLU A 172 4.41 -13.17 0.24
C GLU A 172 5.81 -12.56 0.40
N ARG A 173 6.08 -11.47 -0.31
CA ARG A 173 7.38 -10.78 -0.25
C ARG A 173 7.63 -10.11 1.10
N MET A 174 6.61 -9.50 1.68
CA MET A 174 6.69 -8.94 3.02
C MET A 174 7.08 -10.03 4.04
N ALA A 175 6.44 -11.18 3.99
CA ALA A 175 6.72 -12.30 4.89
C ALA A 175 8.17 -12.80 4.72
N GLU A 176 8.67 -12.88 3.50
CA GLU A 176 10.05 -13.25 3.23
C GLU A 176 11.04 -12.27 3.85
N ARG A 177 10.79 -10.96 3.74
CA ARG A 177 11.67 -9.93 4.29
C ARG A 177 11.63 -9.85 5.80
N LEU A 178 10.47 -10.01 6.40
CA LEU A 178 10.28 -9.84 7.84
C LEU A 178 10.59 -11.11 8.65
N GLY A 179 10.45 -12.29 8.06
CA GLY A 179 10.67 -13.55 8.78
C GLY A 179 9.79 -13.65 10.02
N GLU A 180 10.37 -13.87 11.19
CA GLU A 180 9.66 -14.01 12.45
C GLU A 180 8.91 -12.72 12.89
N ILE A 181 9.34 -11.56 12.41
CA ILE A 181 8.66 -10.28 12.69
C ILE A 181 7.25 -10.27 12.09
N GLN A 182 7.00 -11.04 11.04
CA GLN A 182 5.68 -11.13 10.41
C GLN A 182 4.56 -11.45 11.41
N LYS A 183 4.84 -12.18 12.47
CA LYS A 183 3.88 -12.48 13.54
C LYS A 183 3.38 -11.26 14.29
N ARG A 184 4.13 -10.15 14.23
CA ARG A 184 3.78 -8.86 14.85
C ARG A 184 3.01 -7.94 13.91
N VAL A 185 2.77 -8.35 12.68
CA VAL A 185 2.23 -7.50 11.62
C VAL A 185 0.75 -7.79 11.41
N ILE A 186 -0.05 -6.73 11.40
CA ILE A 186 -1.45 -6.76 10.96
C ILE A 186 -1.52 -5.95 9.65
N THR A 187 -1.88 -6.60 8.56
CA THR A 187 -2.12 -5.94 7.28
C THR A 187 -3.46 -5.21 7.32
N VAL A 188 -3.49 -3.95 6.89
CA VAL A 188 -4.70 -3.13 6.87
C VAL A 188 -4.99 -2.69 5.44
N CYS A 189 -6.13 -3.12 4.92
CA CYS A 189 -6.49 -2.95 3.51
C CYS A 189 -7.92 -2.44 3.33
N ASP A 190 -8.14 -1.75 2.22
CA ASP A 190 -9.47 -1.28 1.84
C ASP A 190 -10.29 -2.38 1.13
N ARG A 191 -11.40 -1.95 0.51
CA ARG A 191 -12.34 -2.86 -0.17
C ARG A 191 -11.76 -3.59 -1.38
N GLU A 192 -10.70 -3.06 -1.99
CA GLU A 192 -10.05 -3.71 -3.13
C GLU A 192 -9.38 -5.02 -2.74
N ALA A 193 -9.00 -5.18 -1.48
CA ALA A 193 -8.40 -6.40 -0.95
C ALA A 193 -9.44 -7.46 -0.52
N ASP A 194 -10.73 -7.19 -0.60
CA ASP A 194 -11.78 -8.17 -0.30
C ASP A 194 -11.90 -9.20 -1.42
N ILE A 195 -10.90 -10.05 -1.51
CA ILE A 195 -10.72 -11.09 -2.52
C ILE A 195 -10.64 -12.43 -1.79
N TRP A 196 -11.52 -13.38 -2.14
CA TRP A 196 -11.57 -14.69 -1.45
C TRP A 196 -10.20 -15.37 -1.40
N HIS A 197 -9.50 -15.47 -2.53
CA HIS A 197 -8.20 -16.12 -2.61
C HIS A 197 -7.17 -15.46 -1.69
N TYR A 198 -7.18 -14.14 -1.61
CA TYR A 198 -6.28 -13.39 -0.74
C TYR A 198 -6.58 -13.62 0.74
N LEU A 199 -7.85 -13.56 1.14
CA LEU A 199 -8.27 -13.81 2.52
C LEU A 199 -7.93 -15.25 2.93
N HIS A 200 -8.19 -16.20 2.06
CA HIS A 200 -7.86 -17.61 2.27
C HIS A 200 -6.36 -17.83 2.43
N TYR A 201 -5.55 -17.19 1.58
CA TYR A 201 -4.09 -17.21 1.69
C TYR A 201 -3.63 -16.68 3.06
N LYS A 202 -4.14 -15.55 3.48
CA LYS A 202 -3.79 -14.93 4.77
C LYS A 202 -4.09 -15.87 5.94
N VAL A 203 -5.27 -16.43 5.98
CA VAL A 203 -5.67 -17.37 7.06
C VAL A 203 -4.83 -18.63 7.02
N SER A 204 -4.62 -19.21 5.84
CA SER A 204 -3.85 -20.46 5.68
C SER A 204 -2.40 -20.31 6.12
N HIS A 205 -1.82 -19.13 6.03
CA HIS A 205 -0.44 -18.83 6.41
C HIS A 205 -0.33 -18.18 7.79
N GLY A 206 -1.42 -18.10 8.54
CA GLY A 206 -1.42 -17.47 9.86
C GLY A 206 -1.08 -15.97 9.85
N GLN A 207 -1.29 -15.31 8.74
CA GLN A 207 -1.02 -13.88 8.59
C GLN A 207 -2.22 -13.04 9.07
N ARG A 208 -1.93 -12.03 9.85
CA ARG A 208 -2.94 -11.19 10.51
C ARG A 208 -3.38 -10.06 9.59
N PHE A 209 -4.66 -9.71 9.61
CA PHE A 209 -5.20 -8.67 8.76
C PHE A 209 -6.48 -8.01 9.29
N VAL A 210 -6.73 -6.81 8.79
CA VAL A 210 -8.02 -6.11 8.84
C VAL A 210 -8.31 -5.65 7.42
N VAL A 211 -9.40 -6.13 6.83
CA VAL A 211 -9.82 -5.81 5.47
C VAL A 211 -11.25 -5.30 5.49
N ARG A 212 -11.50 -4.17 4.82
CA ARG A 212 -12.85 -3.68 4.64
C ARG A 212 -13.59 -4.52 3.61
N ALA A 213 -14.75 -5.04 3.97
CA ALA A 213 -15.56 -5.86 3.08
C ALA A 213 -16.19 -5.00 1.97
N ALA A 214 -16.06 -5.48 0.73
CA ALA A 214 -16.72 -4.92 -0.45
C ALA A 214 -17.96 -5.70 -0.85
N GLN A 215 -18.00 -6.98 -0.48
CA GLN A 215 -19.03 -7.92 -0.93
C GLN A 215 -19.90 -8.36 0.23
N ASN A 216 -21.22 -8.45 -0.02
CA ASN A 216 -22.16 -9.03 0.93
C ASN A 216 -22.03 -10.56 0.91
N ARG A 217 -21.00 -11.06 1.59
CA ARG A 217 -20.62 -12.45 1.56
C ARG A 217 -21.60 -13.35 2.28
N ARG A 218 -21.81 -14.55 1.75
CA ARG A 218 -22.63 -15.57 2.39
C ARG A 218 -21.94 -16.13 3.60
N LEU A 219 -22.73 -16.33 4.66
CA LEU A 219 -22.30 -16.88 5.94
C LEU A 219 -22.95 -18.25 6.17
N GLU A 220 -22.28 -19.10 6.94
CA GLU A 220 -22.87 -20.38 7.41
C GLU A 220 -23.95 -20.15 8.46
N GLU A 221 -23.75 -19.14 9.33
CA GLU A 221 -24.69 -18.79 10.40
C GLU A 221 -25.76 -17.80 9.93
N ALA A 222 -26.88 -17.76 10.66
CA ALA A 222 -27.90 -16.73 10.44
C ALA A 222 -27.33 -15.32 10.72
N PRO A 223 -27.74 -14.28 9.98
CA PRO A 223 -28.83 -14.22 9.00
C PRO A 223 -28.46 -14.69 7.59
N GLY A 224 -27.28 -15.22 7.37
CA GLY A 224 -26.85 -15.82 6.11
C GLY A 224 -26.02 -14.90 5.22
N LYS A 225 -26.03 -13.59 5.44
CA LYS A 225 -25.22 -12.62 4.70
C LYS A 225 -24.58 -11.58 5.62
N LEU A 226 -23.38 -11.17 5.27
CA LEU A 226 -22.52 -10.31 6.09
C LEU A 226 -23.16 -8.96 6.40
N PHE A 227 -23.71 -8.28 5.39
CA PHE A 227 -24.24 -6.93 5.54
C PHE A 227 -25.60 -6.86 6.24
N GLU A 228 -26.20 -8.01 6.54
CA GLU A 228 -27.42 -8.11 7.36
C GLU A 228 -27.10 -8.15 8.86
N LEU A 229 -25.84 -8.44 9.23
CA LEU A 229 -25.41 -8.55 10.63
C LEU A 229 -25.65 -7.31 11.48
N PRO A 230 -25.40 -6.07 11.00
CA PRO A 230 -25.64 -4.87 11.82
C PRO A 230 -27.06 -4.74 12.37
N GLU A 231 -28.05 -5.29 11.67
CA GLU A 231 -29.46 -5.22 12.07
C GLU A 231 -29.82 -6.19 13.21
N VAL A 232 -29.02 -7.24 13.40
CA VAL A 232 -29.27 -8.28 14.39
C VAL A 232 -28.27 -8.29 15.55
N LEU A 233 -27.13 -7.60 15.40
CA LEU A 233 -26.13 -7.53 16.45
C LEU A 233 -26.37 -6.37 17.40
N ALA A 234 -26.19 -6.63 18.70
CA ALA A 234 -26.23 -5.60 19.71
C ALA A 234 -25.01 -4.66 19.60
N THR A 235 -25.22 -3.38 19.86
CA THR A 235 -24.14 -2.42 19.98
C THR A 235 -23.27 -2.75 21.20
N ALA A 236 -21.97 -2.96 20.98
CA ALA A 236 -21.01 -3.31 22.03
C ALA A 236 -20.27 -2.08 22.56
N GLY A 237 -20.18 -1.02 21.78
CA GLY A 237 -19.49 0.20 22.18
C GLY A 237 -19.61 1.30 21.15
N SER A 238 -18.92 2.41 21.41
CA SER A 238 -18.89 3.56 20.50
C SER A 238 -17.46 4.07 20.32
N HIS A 239 -17.24 4.76 19.21
CA HIS A 239 -15.94 5.32 18.86
C HIS A 239 -16.15 6.60 18.04
N THR A 240 -15.33 7.62 18.30
CA THR A 240 -15.39 8.85 17.52
C THR A 240 -14.34 8.80 16.41
N LEU A 241 -14.79 8.96 15.18
CA LEU A 241 -13.94 8.98 13.99
C LEU A 241 -13.84 10.39 13.40
N ASN A 242 -12.66 10.70 12.89
CA ASN A 242 -12.49 11.79 11.95
C ASN A 242 -12.80 11.27 10.55
N VAL A 243 -13.98 11.62 10.03
CA VAL A 243 -14.39 11.21 8.70
C VAL A 243 -13.79 12.13 7.67
N MET A 244 -12.88 11.60 6.87
CA MET A 244 -12.28 12.31 5.73
C MET A 244 -13.29 12.33 4.59
N GLN A 245 -13.60 13.52 4.08
CA GLN A 245 -14.55 13.67 2.98
C GLN A 245 -13.82 13.94 1.65
N LYS A 246 -14.26 13.25 0.60
CA LYS A 246 -13.78 13.48 -0.77
C LYS A 246 -14.41 14.75 -1.36
N GLY A 247 -13.72 15.41 -2.29
CA GLY A 247 -14.28 16.51 -3.06
C GLY A 247 -14.33 17.87 -2.35
N GLY A 248 -13.35 18.18 -1.51
CA GLY A 248 -13.21 19.50 -0.88
C GLY A 248 -14.19 19.75 0.27
N ARG A 249 -14.91 18.72 0.73
CA ARG A 249 -15.77 18.83 1.91
C ARG A 249 -14.93 18.85 3.18
N VAL A 250 -15.38 19.58 4.18
CA VAL A 250 -14.72 19.65 5.48
C VAL A 250 -14.76 18.29 6.17
N ALA A 251 -13.60 17.87 6.71
CA ALA A 251 -13.55 16.70 7.57
C ALA A 251 -14.45 16.91 8.80
N ARG A 252 -15.20 15.89 9.18
CA ARG A 252 -16.10 15.95 10.32
C ARG A 252 -15.82 14.85 11.33
N GLN A 253 -16.14 15.11 12.58
CA GLN A 253 -16.16 14.07 13.60
C GLN A 253 -17.51 13.36 13.57
N ALA A 254 -17.47 12.03 13.59
CA ALA A 254 -18.67 11.20 13.62
C ALA A 254 -18.60 10.25 14.80
N ARG A 255 -19.73 10.14 15.52
CA ARG A 255 -19.88 9.12 16.56
C ARG A 255 -20.33 7.83 15.92
N MET A 256 -19.48 6.80 16.03
CA MET A 256 -19.72 5.49 15.44
C MET A 256 -20.15 4.49 16.52
N PHE A 257 -21.07 3.62 16.18
CA PHE A 257 -21.48 2.51 17.01
C PHE A 257 -20.85 1.23 16.50
N ILE A 258 -20.29 0.45 17.42
CA ILE A 258 -19.52 -0.74 17.09
C ILE A 258 -20.27 -1.98 17.52
N SER A 259 -20.37 -2.96 16.61
CA SER A 259 -20.83 -4.31 16.88
C SER A 259 -19.84 -5.31 16.31
N TYR A 260 -19.82 -6.52 16.83
CA TYR A 260 -18.90 -7.57 16.36
C TYR A 260 -19.52 -8.96 16.52
N SER A 261 -19.00 -9.90 15.72
CA SER A 261 -19.39 -11.30 15.80
C SER A 261 -18.34 -12.18 15.13
N GLU A 262 -18.21 -13.40 15.60
CA GLU A 262 -17.53 -14.45 14.84
C GLU A 262 -18.38 -14.81 13.62
N VAL A 263 -17.74 -15.06 12.48
CA VAL A 263 -18.41 -15.39 11.22
C VAL A 263 -17.66 -16.51 10.50
N SER A 264 -18.39 -17.29 9.71
CA SER A 264 -17.84 -18.28 8.81
C SER A 264 -18.27 -17.96 7.39
N ILE A 265 -17.34 -17.39 6.62
CA ILE A 265 -17.59 -16.93 5.26
C ILE A 265 -17.54 -18.10 4.30
N LYS A 266 -18.59 -18.29 3.51
CA LYS A 266 -18.65 -19.33 2.48
C LYS A 266 -17.79 -18.96 1.28
N ASN A 267 -17.12 -19.95 0.71
CA ASN A 267 -16.44 -19.78 -0.57
C ASN A 267 -17.47 -19.41 -1.65
N PRO A 268 -17.18 -18.39 -2.48
CA PRO A 268 -18.11 -17.98 -3.55
C PRO A 268 -18.49 -19.08 -4.54
N ASP A 269 -17.65 -20.09 -4.75
CA ASP A 269 -17.93 -21.22 -5.65
C ASP A 269 -18.58 -22.42 -4.92
N ASN A 270 -18.94 -22.27 -3.65
CA ASN A 270 -19.52 -23.30 -2.78
C ASN A 270 -18.62 -24.53 -2.53
N SER A 271 -17.34 -24.46 -2.83
CA SER A 271 -16.37 -25.53 -2.56
C SER A 271 -15.63 -25.33 -1.25
N GLY A 272 -15.19 -26.42 -0.64
CA GLY A 272 -14.36 -26.40 0.55
C GLY A 272 -15.05 -25.90 1.82
N ARG A 273 -14.25 -25.68 2.84
CA ARG A 273 -14.70 -25.19 4.13
C ARG A 273 -14.92 -23.69 4.13
N ALA A 274 -15.88 -23.22 4.91
CA ALA A 274 -16.03 -21.81 5.20
C ALA A 274 -14.81 -21.27 5.95
N LEU A 275 -14.53 -19.99 5.75
CA LEU A 275 -13.39 -19.31 6.35
C LEU A 275 -13.81 -18.65 7.66
N PRO A 276 -13.29 -19.11 8.83
CA PRO A 276 -13.62 -18.50 10.10
C PRO A 276 -12.88 -17.19 10.27
N LEU A 277 -13.61 -16.10 10.50
CA LEU A 277 -13.11 -14.76 10.73
C LEU A 277 -13.89 -14.06 11.83
N THR A 278 -13.46 -12.88 12.21
CA THR A 278 -14.23 -11.98 13.04
C THR A 278 -14.73 -10.81 12.19
N TYR A 279 -15.98 -10.47 12.37
CA TYR A 279 -16.62 -9.32 11.76
C TYR A 279 -16.74 -8.20 12.78
N VAL A 280 -16.31 -6.99 12.39
CA VAL A 280 -16.51 -5.77 13.18
C VAL A 280 -17.23 -4.75 12.31
N CYS A 281 -18.37 -4.29 12.78
CA CYS A 281 -19.12 -3.22 12.13
C CYS A 281 -18.95 -1.92 12.91
N CYS A 282 -18.69 -0.85 12.17
CA CYS A 282 -18.58 0.50 12.72
C CYS A 282 -19.45 1.42 11.86
N ARG A 283 -20.55 1.95 12.45
CA ARG A 283 -21.49 2.76 11.68
C ARG A 283 -22.05 3.95 12.48
N GLU A 284 -22.34 5.03 11.77
CA GLU A 284 -23.13 6.15 12.30
C GLU A 284 -24.62 5.76 12.37
N GLN A 285 -25.31 6.31 13.36
CA GLN A 285 -26.77 6.28 13.40
C GLN A 285 -27.37 7.43 12.59
N ALA A 286 -27.15 7.43 11.28
CA ALA A 286 -27.71 8.40 10.35
C ALA A 286 -28.03 7.68 9.04
N GLU A 287 -29.07 8.13 8.34
CA GLU A 287 -29.54 7.47 7.13
C GLU A 287 -28.47 7.36 6.05
N ASP A 288 -27.66 8.42 5.87
CA ASP A 288 -26.51 8.45 4.96
C ASP A 288 -25.15 8.47 5.70
N GLY A 289 -25.11 7.86 6.88
CA GLY A 289 -23.91 7.85 7.70
C GLY A 289 -22.83 6.91 7.20
N ALA A 290 -21.60 7.15 7.64
CA ALA A 290 -20.48 6.28 7.35
C ALA A 290 -20.71 4.88 7.94
N CYS A 291 -20.34 3.85 7.18
CA CYS A 291 -20.45 2.47 7.63
C CYS A 291 -19.22 1.67 7.14
N TRP A 292 -18.55 1.05 8.08
CA TRP A 292 -17.44 0.13 7.78
C TRP A 292 -17.79 -1.29 8.21
N HIS A 293 -17.72 -2.20 7.26
CA HIS A 293 -17.81 -3.64 7.52
C HIS A 293 -16.39 -4.18 7.45
N LEU A 294 -15.82 -4.58 8.60
CA LEU A 294 -14.46 -5.04 8.68
C LEU A 294 -14.39 -6.55 8.92
N LEU A 295 -13.55 -7.22 8.16
CA LEU A 295 -13.20 -8.62 8.35
C LEU A 295 -11.78 -8.70 8.90
N THR A 296 -11.56 -9.49 9.93
CA THR A 296 -10.26 -9.61 10.56
C THR A 296 -9.98 -11.03 11.03
N SER A 297 -8.71 -11.40 10.98
CA SER A 297 -8.19 -12.62 11.59
C SER A 297 -8.08 -12.51 13.12
N GLU A 298 -8.14 -11.29 13.65
CA GLU A 298 -7.96 -11.03 15.08
C GLU A 298 -9.18 -11.46 15.88
N LYS A 299 -8.93 -11.98 17.07
CA LYS A 299 -10.00 -12.34 18.00
C LYS A 299 -10.52 -11.10 18.71
N VAL A 300 -11.83 -10.96 18.77
CA VAL A 300 -12.52 -9.87 19.44
C VAL A 300 -13.43 -10.46 20.50
N ALA A 301 -13.08 -10.25 21.76
CA ALA A 301 -13.83 -10.79 22.90
C ALA A 301 -14.63 -9.69 23.63
N CYS A 302 -14.32 -8.41 23.42
CA CYS A 302 -14.95 -7.28 24.12
C CYS A 302 -14.94 -6.02 23.25
N ALA A 303 -15.66 -5.00 23.72
CA ALA A 303 -15.73 -3.71 23.03
C ALA A 303 -14.35 -3.06 22.84
N ALA A 304 -13.44 -3.22 23.78
CA ALA A 304 -12.08 -2.67 23.68
C ALA A 304 -11.30 -3.31 22.51
N ASP A 305 -11.44 -4.60 22.33
CA ASP A 305 -10.83 -5.31 21.20
C ASP A 305 -11.41 -4.82 19.86
N ALA A 306 -12.73 -4.66 19.79
CA ALA A 306 -13.40 -4.15 18.60
C ALA A 306 -12.97 -2.72 18.25
N ARG A 307 -12.85 -1.85 19.25
CA ARG A 307 -12.34 -0.48 19.06
C ARG A 307 -10.90 -0.49 18.54
N ARG A 308 -10.08 -1.42 18.98
CA ARG A 308 -8.70 -1.57 18.48
C ARG A 308 -8.66 -1.89 17.00
N ILE A 309 -9.54 -2.80 16.54
CA ILE A 309 -9.66 -3.12 15.11
C ILE A 309 -10.07 -1.90 14.29
N VAL A 310 -11.05 -1.13 14.77
CA VAL A 310 -11.48 0.11 14.12
C VAL A 310 -10.33 1.13 14.09
N SER A 311 -9.59 1.27 15.17
CA SER A 311 -8.41 2.16 15.24
C SER A 311 -7.33 1.76 14.24
N HIS A 312 -7.08 0.48 14.06
CA HIS A 312 -6.13 0.01 13.04
C HIS A 312 -6.61 0.40 11.63
N TYR A 313 -7.87 0.23 11.34
CA TYR A 313 -8.41 0.60 10.04
C TYR A 313 -8.37 2.11 9.79
N GLU A 314 -8.56 2.95 10.80
CA GLU A 314 -8.40 4.40 10.66
C GLU A 314 -7.01 4.79 10.16
N ARG A 315 -5.97 4.06 10.54
CA ARG A 315 -4.58 4.34 10.14
C ARG A 315 -4.34 4.09 8.64
N ARG A 316 -5.20 3.36 7.98
CA ARG A 316 -5.08 3.09 6.54
C ARG A 316 -4.99 4.38 5.71
N TRP A 317 -5.60 5.47 6.18
CA TRP A 317 -5.52 6.76 5.49
C TRP A 317 -4.08 7.22 5.25
N LEU A 318 -3.13 6.83 6.08
CA LEU A 318 -1.74 7.21 5.93
C LEU A 318 -1.11 6.71 4.63
N ILE A 319 -1.54 5.57 4.09
CA ILE A 319 -1.03 5.10 2.79
C ILE A 319 -1.51 6.01 1.66
N GLU A 320 -2.72 6.54 1.72
CA GLU A 320 -3.22 7.50 0.75
C GLU A 320 -2.45 8.82 0.82
N GLU A 321 -2.16 9.30 2.02
CA GLU A 321 -1.30 10.48 2.22
C GLU A 321 0.12 10.26 1.70
N TYR A 322 0.69 9.09 1.96
CA TYR A 322 1.99 8.70 1.41
C TYR A 322 1.98 8.73 -0.12
N HIS A 323 0.99 8.13 -0.76
CA HIS A 323 0.86 8.14 -2.21
C HIS A 323 0.74 9.57 -2.76
N LYS A 324 -0.04 10.41 -2.10
CA LYS A 324 -0.19 11.82 -2.46
C LYS A 324 1.14 12.58 -2.37
N ALA A 325 1.90 12.40 -1.28
CA ALA A 325 3.21 13.02 -1.11
C ALA A 325 4.20 12.56 -2.19
N TRP A 326 4.20 11.28 -2.51
CA TRP A 326 5.05 10.70 -3.54
C TRP A 326 4.70 11.22 -4.93
N LYS A 327 3.42 11.24 -5.29
CA LYS A 327 2.95 11.60 -6.65
C LYS A 327 3.04 13.09 -6.94
N SER A 328 2.53 13.95 -6.08
CA SER A 328 2.34 15.37 -6.37
C SER A 328 2.70 16.34 -5.23
N GLY A 329 2.58 15.92 -3.98
CA GLY A 329 2.70 16.79 -2.82
C GLY A 329 4.13 17.04 -2.34
N GLY A 330 4.97 16.02 -2.26
CA GLY A 330 6.33 16.08 -1.71
C GLY A 330 7.41 15.86 -2.75
N THR A 331 7.50 14.64 -3.28
CA THR A 331 8.56 14.26 -4.21
C THR A 331 8.20 14.41 -5.69
N CYS A 332 6.95 14.66 -6.02
CA CYS A 332 6.47 15.04 -7.35
C CYS A 332 6.86 14.08 -8.49
N VAL A 333 6.72 12.76 -8.30
CA VAL A 333 7.11 11.79 -9.34
C VAL A 333 6.32 11.96 -10.64
N GLU A 334 5.06 12.41 -10.58
CA GLU A 334 4.25 12.64 -11.78
C GLU A 334 4.77 13.76 -12.68
N SER A 335 5.65 14.62 -12.14
CA SER A 335 6.30 15.71 -12.88
C SER A 335 7.62 15.29 -13.53
N LEU A 336 8.07 14.04 -13.38
CA LEU A 336 9.31 13.56 -14.00
C LEU A 336 9.19 13.52 -15.52
N ARG A 337 10.27 13.94 -16.21
CA ARG A 337 10.34 14.12 -17.66
C ARG A 337 11.43 13.27 -18.32
N MET A 338 11.76 12.12 -17.75
CA MET A 338 12.74 11.23 -18.32
C MET A 338 12.19 10.51 -19.55
N GLN A 339 13.06 10.20 -20.53
CA GLN A 339 12.64 9.74 -21.85
C GLN A 339 12.35 8.25 -21.95
N THR A 340 12.85 7.42 -21.05
CA THR A 340 12.60 5.98 -21.05
C THR A 340 12.00 5.53 -19.72
N ARG A 341 11.21 4.44 -19.77
CA ARG A 341 10.60 3.85 -18.59
C ARG A 341 11.65 3.44 -17.54
N ASP A 342 12.74 2.78 -17.97
CA ASP A 342 13.78 2.31 -17.03
C ASP A 342 14.45 3.47 -16.29
N ASN A 343 14.78 4.53 -17.00
CA ASN A 343 15.35 5.74 -16.39
C ASN A 343 14.37 6.39 -15.43
N LEU A 344 13.11 6.45 -15.82
CA LEU A 344 12.02 6.97 -15.00
C LEU A 344 11.83 6.15 -13.73
N GLU A 345 11.82 4.81 -13.83
CA GLU A 345 11.62 3.93 -12.68
C GLU A 345 12.72 4.05 -11.63
N ARG A 346 13.97 4.24 -12.01
CA ARG A 346 15.06 4.46 -11.06
C ARG A 346 14.77 5.67 -10.17
N MET A 347 14.32 6.76 -10.76
CA MET A 347 13.94 7.98 -10.01
C MET A 347 12.66 7.78 -9.21
N VAL A 348 11.66 7.11 -9.78
CA VAL A 348 10.40 6.77 -9.11
C VAL A 348 10.67 5.98 -7.82
N VAL A 349 11.56 5.00 -7.88
CA VAL A 349 11.94 4.17 -6.72
C VAL A 349 12.64 5.00 -5.66
N ILE A 350 13.64 5.79 -6.02
CA ILE A 350 14.36 6.63 -5.05
C ILE A 350 13.39 7.57 -4.33
N LYS A 351 12.53 8.24 -5.07
CA LYS A 351 11.54 9.17 -4.51
C LYS A 351 10.48 8.46 -3.67
N ALA A 352 10.19 7.16 -3.91
CA ALA A 352 9.28 6.39 -3.10
C ALA A 352 9.76 6.26 -1.65
N PHE A 353 11.05 6.16 -1.41
CA PHE A 353 11.63 6.07 -0.06
C PHE A 353 11.81 7.44 0.61
N ILE A 354 11.80 8.52 -0.15
CA ILE A 354 11.90 9.90 0.36
C ILE A 354 10.54 10.40 0.84
N ALA A 355 9.48 10.03 0.16
CA ALA A 355 8.12 10.54 0.37
C ALA A 355 7.53 10.30 1.78
#